data_4f148d541a1f0e63de560c54b1141cfe
#
_entry.id   4f148d541a1f0e63de560c54b1141cfe
#
_cell.length_a   1.000
_cell.length_b   1.000
_cell.length_c   1.000
_cell.angle_alpha   90.00
_cell.angle_beta   90.00
_cell.angle_gamma   90.00
#
_symmetry.space_group_name_H-M   'P 1'
#
loop_
_entity.id
_entity.type
_entity.pdbx_description
1 polymer ?
#
loop_
_entity_poly.entity_id
_entity_poly.type
_entity_poly.pdbx_seq_one_letter_code
_entity_poly.pdbx_strand_id
1 'polypeptide(L)'
;IACGPTGVQAQQQQPPSFQTSGNQAFDEWRDDFVRRAMARGRDPAVLGRLLSGITPDDRVIDLDQRQPEFVSPVWDYVNNRVTERRINDGRALQAAIQSTLDGVEQRYGVPEGIILGIWGLESNYGGADLPYDAAEALSTLAFEGRRRAQFEGYLLALTEMVERQLADQPQLRSSWAGALGQPQFMP
;
A
#
# COMPACT_ATOMS: atom_id res chain seq x y z
N ILE A 1 -7.98 35.31 45.84
CA ILE A 1 -7.82 35.27 44.35
C ILE A 1 -7.84 33.81 43.95
N ALA A 2 -9.02 33.33 43.44
CA ALA A 2 -9.18 31.97 42.98
C ALA A 2 -8.86 31.92 41.48
N CYS A 3 -7.79 31.20 41.12
CA CYS A 3 -7.44 30.90 39.73
C CYS A 3 -8.25 29.68 39.33
N GLY A 4 -9.29 29.86 38.46
CA GLY A 4 -10.05 28.80 37.88
C GLY A 4 -9.25 28.08 36.78
N PRO A 5 -9.44 26.77 36.57
CA PRO A 5 -8.77 26.05 35.49
C PRO A 5 -9.30 26.52 34.15
N THR A 6 -8.44 27.09 33.32
CA THR A 6 -8.70 27.33 31.90
C THR A 6 -8.76 25.97 31.19
N GLY A 7 -9.96 25.44 31.00
CA GLY A 7 -10.19 24.26 30.16
C GLY A 7 -9.78 24.57 28.72
N VAL A 8 -8.73 23.95 28.25
CA VAL A 8 -8.38 23.90 26.83
C VAL A 8 -9.48 23.07 26.15
N GLN A 9 -10.43 23.73 25.51
CA GLN A 9 -11.38 23.06 24.62
C GLN A 9 -10.59 22.49 23.45
N ALA A 10 -10.51 21.17 23.36
CA ALA A 10 -10.02 20.51 22.15
C ALA A 10 -10.93 20.96 20.99
N GLN A 11 -10.38 21.73 20.06
CA GLN A 11 -11.07 22.07 18.82
C GLN A 11 -11.41 20.77 18.12
N GLN A 12 -12.71 20.47 18.00
CA GLN A 12 -13.19 19.35 17.18
C GLN A 12 -12.83 19.68 15.72
N GLN A 13 -11.82 19.01 15.20
CA GLN A 13 -11.45 19.12 13.79
C GLN A 13 -12.63 18.62 12.95
N GLN A 14 -13.07 19.43 12.00
CA GLN A 14 -14.14 19.05 11.09
C GLN A 14 -13.61 18.02 10.06
N PRO A 15 -14.43 17.02 9.69
CA PRO A 15 -14.06 16.10 8.63
C PRO A 15 -13.90 16.86 7.30
N PRO A 16 -12.95 16.40 6.44
CA PRO A 16 -12.80 16.97 5.10
C PRO A 16 -14.08 16.75 4.29
N SER A 17 -14.37 17.70 3.40
CA SER A 17 -15.45 17.55 2.41
C SER A 17 -14.89 17.00 1.12
N PHE A 18 -15.58 16.02 0.52
CA PHE A 18 -15.18 15.42 -0.74
C PHE A 18 -16.20 15.74 -1.84
N GLN A 19 -15.69 15.79 -3.08
CA GLN A 19 -16.57 15.73 -4.25
C GLN A 19 -17.13 14.31 -4.38
N THR A 20 -18.31 14.18 -4.98
CA THR A 20 -18.87 12.85 -5.25
C THR A 20 -18.00 12.07 -6.23
N SER A 21 -17.85 10.79 -5.96
CA SER A 21 -17.18 9.83 -6.87
C SER A 21 -18.10 9.40 -8.03
N GLY A 22 -19.39 9.75 -7.98
CA GLY A 22 -20.44 9.21 -8.85
C GLY A 22 -21.02 7.88 -8.36
N ASN A 23 -20.45 7.30 -7.29
CA ASN A 23 -20.97 6.11 -6.62
C ASN A 23 -21.36 6.46 -5.18
N GLN A 24 -22.66 6.62 -4.94
CA GLN A 24 -23.16 7.04 -3.63
C GLN A 24 -22.75 6.09 -2.50
N ALA A 25 -22.78 4.78 -2.73
CA ALA A 25 -22.43 3.80 -1.71
C ALA A 25 -20.93 3.90 -1.33
N PHE A 26 -20.05 4.19 -2.31
CA PHE A 26 -18.64 4.45 -2.05
C PHE A 26 -18.46 5.75 -1.26
N ASP A 27 -19.15 6.82 -1.62
CA ASP A 27 -19.09 8.10 -0.93
C ASP A 27 -19.51 7.96 0.54
N GLU A 28 -20.61 7.24 0.81
CA GLU A 28 -21.08 6.95 2.18
C GLU A 28 -20.06 6.13 2.98
N TRP A 29 -19.45 5.08 2.36
CA TRP A 29 -18.39 4.29 2.98
C TRP A 29 -17.15 5.15 3.27
N ARG A 30 -16.70 5.98 2.31
CA ARG A 30 -15.53 6.86 2.46
C ARG A 30 -15.71 7.83 3.62
N ASP A 31 -16.87 8.50 3.67
CA ASP A 31 -17.17 9.48 4.71
C ASP A 31 -17.27 8.82 6.10
N ASP A 32 -17.80 7.59 6.18
CA ASP A 32 -17.81 6.80 7.40
C ASP A 32 -16.39 6.37 7.82
N PHE A 33 -15.59 5.87 6.88
CA PHE A 33 -14.18 5.54 7.13
C PHE A 33 -13.42 6.75 7.68
N VAL A 34 -13.55 7.93 7.06
CA VAL A 34 -12.90 9.17 7.49
C VAL A 34 -13.28 9.54 8.93
N ARG A 35 -14.59 9.50 9.26
CA ARG A 35 -15.03 9.76 10.65
C ARG A 35 -14.38 8.80 11.66
N ARG A 36 -14.32 7.50 11.33
CA ARG A 36 -13.69 6.48 12.18
C ARG A 36 -12.17 6.65 12.26
N ALA A 37 -11.49 7.05 11.19
CA ALA A 37 -10.07 7.34 11.16
C ALA A 37 -9.73 8.56 12.02
N MET A 38 -10.50 9.65 11.91
CA MET A 38 -10.34 10.83 12.76
C MET A 38 -10.57 10.52 14.25
N ALA A 39 -11.55 9.68 14.57
CA ALA A 39 -11.78 9.23 15.95
C ALA A 39 -10.59 8.41 16.51
N ARG A 40 -9.74 7.86 15.64
CA ARG A 40 -8.47 7.19 15.99
C ARG A 40 -7.25 8.13 15.94
N GLY A 41 -7.48 9.43 15.79
CA GLY A 41 -6.44 10.45 15.80
C GLY A 41 -5.72 10.68 14.48
N ARG A 42 -6.27 10.21 13.34
CA ARG A 42 -5.73 10.51 12.01
C ARG A 42 -6.00 11.96 11.63
N ASP A 43 -5.04 12.60 10.96
CA ASP A 43 -5.11 13.99 10.53
C ASP A 43 -6.15 14.16 9.40
N PRO A 44 -7.20 14.99 9.59
CA PRO A 44 -8.22 15.24 8.57
C PRO A 44 -7.65 15.86 7.29
N ALA A 45 -6.58 16.66 7.36
CA ALA A 45 -5.97 17.24 6.17
C ALA A 45 -5.24 16.17 5.33
N VAL A 46 -4.61 15.19 5.98
CA VAL A 46 -3.99 14.05 5.29
C VAL A 46 -5.06 13.15 4.67
N LEU A 47 -6.10 12.80 5.43
CA LEU A 47 -7.23 12.03 4.91
C LEU A 47 -7.90 12.73 3.73
N GLY A 48 -8.08 14.05 3.81
CA GLY A 48 -8.63 14.86 2.73
C GLY A 48 -7.80 14.78 1.45
N ARG A 49 -6.47 14.88 1.57
CA ARG A 49 -5.56 14.76 0.41
C ARG A 49 -5.54 13.34 -0.18
N LEU A 50 -5.43 12.33 0.68
CA LEU A 50 -5.33 10.92 0.26
C LEU A 50 -6.58 10.43 -0.46
N LEU A 51 -7.77 10.86 0.00
CA LEU A 51 -9.05 10.33 -0.47
C LEU A 51 -9.78 11.26 -1.43
N SER A 52 -9.19 12.43 -1.77
CA SER A 52 -9.79 13.36 -2.72
C SER A 52 -9.70 12.83 -4.14
N GLY A 53 -10.83 12.88 -4.85
CA GLY A 53 -10.91 12.47 -6.27
C GLY A 53 -10.85 10.95 -6.51
N ILE A 54 -10.80 10.14 -5.45
CA ILE A 54 -10.81 8.68 -5.58
C ILE A 54 -12.20 8.19 -6.02
N THR A 55 -12.17 7.26 -6.97
CA THR A 55 -13.32 6.47 -7.41
C THR A 55 -12.96 4.98 -7.34
N PRO A 56 -13.91 4.08 -7.09
CA PRO A 56 -13.64 2.64 -7.17
C PRO A 56 -13.12 2.25 -8.56
N ASP A 57 -12.04 1.47 -8.62
CA ASP A 57 -11.45 0.96 -9.86
C ASP A 57 -11.85 -0.51 -10.07
N ASP A 58 -12.72 -0.76 -11.05
CA ASP A 58 -13.21 -2.10 -11.39
C ASP A 58 -12.07 -3.05 -11.81
N ARG A 59 -10.96 -2.51 -12.36
CA ARG A 59 -9.79 -3.32 -12.72
C ARG A 59 -9.12 -3.92 -11.48
N VAL A 60 -9.08 -3.17 -10.37
CA VAL A 60 -8.58 -3.65 -9.08
C VAL A 60 -9.43 -4.82 -8.58
N ILE A 61 -10.76 -4.70 -8.67
CA ILE A 61 -11.69 -5.76 -8.28
C ILE A 61 -11.51 -7.00 -9.15
N ASP A 62 -11.40 -6.82 -10.46
CA ASP A 62 -11.16 -7.90 -11.41
C ASP A 62 -9.86 -8.66 -11.12
N LEU A 63 -8.77 -7.95 -10.79
CA LEU A 63 -7.49 -8.57 -10.45
C LEU A 63 -7.55 -9.32 -9.12
N ASP A 64 -8.26 -8.75 -8.12
CA ASP A 64 -8.46 -9.42 -6.83
C ASP A 64 -9.26 -10.74 -6.95
N GLN A 65 -10.18 -10.83 -7.91
CA GLN A 65 -10.98 -12.02 -8.15
C GLN A 65 -10.26 -13.08 -9.00
N ARG A 66 -9.21 -12.70 -9.77
CA ARG A 66 -8.52 -13.57 -10.74
C ARG A 66 -7.08 -13.87 -10.34
N GLN A 67 -6.79 -14.04 -9.04
CA GLN A 67 -5.42 -14.32 -8.58
C GLN A 67 -4.91 -15.66 -9.11
N PRO A 68 -3.84 -15.68 -9.94
CA PRO A 68 -3.33 -16.90 -10.57
C PRO A 68 -2.89 -17.97 -9.57
N GLU A 69 -2.41 -17.58 -8.40
CA GLU A 69 -1.95 -18.47 -7.32
C GLU A 69 -3.05 -19.39 -6.79
N PHE A 70 -4.31 -19.04 -7.00
CA PHE A 70 -5.45 -19.88 -6.57
C PHE A 70 -6.08 -20.70 -7.69
N VAL A 71 -5.74 -20.41 -8.95
CA VAL A 71 -6.39 -21.03 -10.12
C VAL A 71 -5.42 -21.76 -11.03
N SER A 72 -4.12 -21.52 -10.95
CA SER A 72 -3.09 -22.17 -11.77
C SER A 72 -2.53 -23.41 -11.08
N PRO A 73 -2.23 -24.49 -11.83
CA PRO A 73 -1.42 -25.58 -11.31
C PRO A 73 -0.08 -25.07 -10.77
N VAL A 74 0.39 -25.67 -9.67
CA VAL A 74 1.60 -25.19 -8.95
C VAL A 74 2.82 -25.09 -9.88
N TRP A 75 3.04 -26.09 -10.74
CA TRP A 75 4.19 -26.08 -11.64
C TRP A 75 4.10 -25.01 -12.73
N ASP A 76 2.89 -24.74 -13.24
CA ASP A 76 2.68 -23.65 -14.21
C ASP A 76 2.95 -22.29 -13.55
N TYR A 77 2.50 -22.12 -12.32
CA TYR A 77 2.79 -20.92 -11.53
C TYR A 77 4.31 -20.73 -11.33
N VAL A 78 5.02 -21.79 -10.88
CA VAL A 78 6.47 -21.72 -10.68
C VAL A 78 7.21 -21.43 -11.98
N ASN A 79 6.90 -22.14 -13.07
CA ASN A 79 7.57 -21.99 -14.36
C ASN A 79 7.37 -20.58 -14.95
N ASN A 80 6.20 -19.96 -14.72
CA ASN A 80 5.91 -18.61 -15.17
C ASN A 80 6.64 -17.55 -14.32
N ARG A 81 6.98 -17.84 -13.07
CA ARG A 81 7.68 -16.92 -12.16
C ARG A 81 9.19 -17.09 -12.22
N VAL A 82 9.71 -18.31 -12.35
CA VAL A 82 11.14 -18.63 -12.39
C VAL A 82 11.58 -18.82 -13.84
N THR A 83 11.89 -17.72 -14.51
CA THR A 83 12.33 -17.70 -15.92
C THR A 83 13.82 -17.56 -16.04
N GLU A 84 14.41 -18.11 -17.12
CA GLU A 84 15.85 -17.95 -17.44
C GLU A 84 16.26 -16.46 -17.47
N ARG A 85 15.41 -15.59 -18.02
CA ARG A 85 15.67 -14.16 -18.03
C ARG A 85 15.82 -13.62 -16.61
N ARG A 86 14.86 -13.90 -15.71
CA ARG A 86 14.91 -13.41 -14.32
C ARG A 86 16.13 -13.94 -13.58
N ILE A 87 16.49 -15.22 -13.81
CA ILE A 87 17.70 -15.81 -13.23
C ILE A 87 18.97 -15.07 -13.69
N ASN A 88 19.07 -14.78 -15.00
CA ASN A 88 20.23 -14.11 -15.56
C ASN A 88 20.32 -12.64 -15.10
N ASP A 89 19.19 -11.93 -15.05
CA ASP A 89 19.10 -10.55 -14.53
C ASP A 89 19.54 -10.52 -13.05
N GLY A 90 19.10 -11.49 -12.24
CA GLY A 90 19.51 -11.62 -10.84
C GLY A 90 21.00 -11.89 -10.66
N ARG A 91 21.60 -12.77 -11.48
CA ARG A 91 23.06 -13.04 -11.44
C ARG A 91 23.87 -11.80 -11.85
N ALA A 92 23.42 -11.07 -12.85
CA ALA A 92 24.07 -9.83 -13.27
C ALA A 92 24.00 -8.76 -12.16
N LEU A 93 22.84 -8.62 -11.52
CA LEU A 93 22.65 -7.71 -10.40
C LEU A 93 23.51 -8.12 -9.19
N GLN A 94 23.54 -9.41 -8.84
CA GLN A 94 24.39 -9.95 -7.78
C GLN A 94 25.85 -9.50 -7.96
N ALA A 95 26.42 -9.72 -9.14
CA ALA A 95 27.77 -9.30 -9.45
C ALA A 95 27.99 -7.78 -9.31
N ALA A 96 26.97 -6.98 -9.69
CA ALA A 96 27.05 -5.52 -9.62
C ALA A 96 27.01 -4.95 -8.20
N ILE A 97 26.34 -5.64 -7.26
CA ILE A 97 26.12 -5.15 -5.89
C ILE A 97 26.67 -6.10 -4.82
N GLN A 98 27.60 -6.98 -5.17
CA GLN A 98 28.12 -8.04 -4.28
C GLN A 98 28.52 -7.50 -2.90
N SER A 99 29.29 -6.42 -2.83
CA SER A 99 29.74 -5.86 -1.54
C SER A 99 28.58 -5.38 -0.64
N THR A 100 27.48 -4.93 -1.25
CA THR A 100 26.28 -4.56 -0.49
C THR A 100 25.58 -5.81 0.05
N LEU A 101 25.47 -6.85 -0.76
CA LEU A 101 24.87 -8.12 -0.35
C LEU A 101 25.68 -8.80 0.75
N ASP A 102 27.01 -8.83 0.64
CA ASP A 102 27.92 -9.34 1.69
C ASP A 102 27.69 -8.60 3.03
N GLY A 103 27.56 -7.27 2.98
CA GLY A 103 27.30 -6.46 4.17
C GLY A 103 25.92 -6.75 4.79
N VAL A 104 24.90 -6.98 3.98
CA VAL A 104 23.55 -7.34 4.45
C VAL A 104 23.57 -8.77 5.06
N GLU A 105 24.19 -9.73 4.38
CA GLU A 105 24.31 -11.09 4.89
C GLU A 105 25.07 -11.13 6.21
N GLN A 106 26.20 -10.42 6.30
CA GLN A 106 26.98 -10.32 7.54
C GLN A 106 26.19 -9.70 8.68
N ARG A 107 25.38 -8.67 8.40
CA ARG A 107 24.63 -7.94 9.42
C ARG A 107 23.37 -8.66 9.89
N TYR A 108 22.67 -9.30 8.98
CA TYR A 108 21.32 -9.84 9.23
C TYR A 108 21.24 -11.36 9.15
N GLY A 109 22.28 -12.04 8.65
CA GLY A 109 22.31 -13.50 8.51
C GLY A 109 21.37 -14.04 7.43
N VAL A 110 20.92 -13.20 6.51
CA VAL A 110 20.05 -13.60 5.40
C VAL A 110 20.90 -13.84 4.16
N PRO A 111 20.92 -15.09 3.61
CA PRO A 111 21.69 -15.39 2.42
C PRO A 111 21.28 -14.51 1.23
N GLU A 112 22.29 -14.01 0.49
CA GLU A 112 22.08 -13.12 -0.65
C GLU A 112 21.13 -13.69 -1.72
N GLY A 113 21.17 -15.00 -1.96
CA GLY A 113 20.27 -15.68 -2.89
C GLY A 113 18.80 -15.58 -2.50
N ILE A 114 18.49 -15.53 -1.20
CA ILE A 114 17.13 -15.33 -0.70
C ILE A 114 16.67 -13.89 -0.96
N ILE A 115 17.54 -12.91 -0.68
CA ILE A 115 17.25 -11.49 -0.93
C ILE A 115 16.96 -11.25 -2.41
N LEU A 116 17.84 -11.74 -3.28
CA LEU A 116 17.69 -11.60 -4.73
C LEU A 116 16.47 -12.35 -5.27
N GLY A 117 16.20 -13.56 -4.74
CA GLY A 117 15.03 -14.34 -5.13
C GLY A 117 13.72 -13.61 -4.83
N ILE A 118 13.56 -13.08 -3.62
CA ILE A 118 12.39 -12.27 -3.24
C ILE A 118 12.30 -11.02 -4.11
N TRP A 119 13.37 -10.23 -4.22
CA TRP A 119 13.39 -9.01 -5.02
C TRP A 119 13.04 -9.25 -6.49
N GLY A 120 13.57 -10.34 -7.06
CA GLY A 120 13.23 -10.74 -8.43
C GLY A 120 11.76 -11.15 -8.61
N LEU A 121 11.20 -11.87 -7.64
CA LEU A 121 9.80 -12.31 -7.70
C LEU A 121 8.80 -11.15 -7.48
N GLU A 122 9.09 -10.27 -6.53
CA GLU A 122 8.18 -9.20 -6.12
C GLU A 122 8.13 -8.05 -7.13
N SER A 123 9.29 -7.60 -7.63
CA SER A 123 9.34 -6.41 -8.47
C SER A 123 10.21 -6.52 -9.71
N ASN A 124 10.63 -7.73 -10.08
CA ASN A 124 11.59 -7.93 -11.16
C ASN A 124 12.84 -7.02 -11.00
N TYR A 125 13.41 -7.05 -9.80
CA TYR A 125 14.56 -6.23 -9.38
C TYR A 125 14.31 -4.72 -9.50
N GLY A 126 13.10 -4.28 -9.21
CA GLY A 126 12.67 -2.89 -9.31
C GLY A 126 12.23 -2.46 -10.72
N GLY A 127 12.23 -3.37 -11.69
CA GLY A 127 11.80 -3.10 -13.06
C GLY A 127 10.30 -3.30 -13.32
N ALA A 128 9.52 -3.70 -12.32
CA ALA A 128 8.07 -3.81 -12.45
C ALA A 128 7.40 -2.44 -12.32
N ASP A 129 6.43 -2.18 -13.20
CA ASP A 129 5.60 -0.98 -13.11
C ASP A 129 4.66 -1.07 -11.90
N LEU A 130 4.47 0.08 -11.24
CA LEU A 130 3.50 0.27 -10.17
C LEU A 130 2.43 1.26 -10.66
N PRO A 131 1.45 0.81 -11.46
CA PRO A 131 0.56 1.71 -12.20
C PRO A 131 -0.58 2.29 -11.36
N TYR A 132 -0.82 1.75 -10.17
CA TYR A 132 -1.96 2.14 -9.34
C TYR A 132 -1.56 3.20 -8.31
N ASP A 133 -2.53 4.01 -7.88
CA ASP A 133 -2.44 4.81 -6.66
C ASP A 133 -2.78 3.92 -5.46
N ALA A 134 -1.97 3.96 -4.41
CA ALA A 134 -2.17 3.09 -3.25
C ALA A 134 -3.47 3.40 -2.49
N ALA A 135 -3.82 4.68 -2.35
CA ALA A 135 -5.04 5.06 -1.66
C ALA A 135 -6.30 4.63 -2.45
N GLU A 136 -6.25 4.76 -3.79
CA GLU A 136 -7.34 4.31 -4.67
C GLU A 136 -7.50 2.78 -4.64
N ALA A 137 -6.40 2.02 -4.78
CA ALA A 137 -6.41 0.57 -4.73
C ALA A 137 -6.93 0.04 -3.39
N LEU A 138 -6.39 0.56 -2.27
CA LEU A 138 -6.81 0.16 -0.93
C LEU A 138 -8.26 0.55 -0.62
N SER A 139 -8.70 1.75 -1.05
CA SER A 139 -10.08 2.20 -0.89
C SER A 139 -11.07 1.33 -1.68
N THR A 140 -10.71 0.96 -2.92
CA THR A 140 -11.51 0.07 -3.77
C THR A 140 -11.71 -1.28 -3.10
N LEU A 141 -10.61 -1.91 -2.62
CA LEU A 141 -10.67 -3.23 -1.98
C LEU A 141 -11.36 -3.20 -0.61
N ALA A 142 -11.22 -2.11 0.14
CA ALA A 142 -11.96 -1.92 1.37
C ALA A 142 -13.46 -1.74 1.14
N PHE A 143 -13.83 -0.98 0.11
CA PHE A 143 -15.23 -0.76 -0.27
C PHE A 143 -15.90 -2.02 -0.79
N GLU A 144 -15.24 -2.81 -1.65
CA GLU A 144 -15.74 -4.11 -2.16
C GLU A 144 -16.19 -5.02 -1.01
N GLY A 145 -15.51 -4.98 0.12
CA GLY A 145 -16.01 -5.47 1.40
C GLY A 145 -15.60 -6.88 1.81
N ARG A 146 -15.13 -7.74 0.89
CA ARG A 146 -14.74 -9.13 1.19
C ARG A 146 -13.63 -9.21 2.25
N ARG A 147 -12.68 -8.26 2.23
CA ARG A 147 -11.59 -8.11 3.20
C ARG A 147 -11.55 -6.69 3.79
N ARG A 148 -12.70 -6.07 3.99
CA ARG A 148 -12.85 -4.66 4.40
C ARG A 148 -11.96 -4.28 5.56
N ALA A 149 -12.04 -4.98 6.67
CA ALA A 149 -11.28 -4.64 7.88
C ALA A 149 -9.77 -4.63 7.64
N GLN A 150 -9.27 -5.54 6.83
CA GLN A 150 -7.86 -5.64 6.47
C GLN A 150 -7.43 -4.43 5.64
N PHE A 151 -8.15 -4.11 4.56
CA PHE A 151 -7.79 -3.01 3.68
C PHE A 151 -8.04 -1.63 4.31
N GLU A 152 -9.04 -1.47 5.16
CA GLU A 152 -9.17 -0.26 6.00
C GLU A 152 -7.97 -0.13 6.97
N GLY A 153 -7.44 -1.24 7.49
CA GLY A 153 -6.22 -1.24 8.29
C GLY A 153 -5.00 -0.72 7.51
N TYR A 154 -4.81 -1.20 6.29
CA TYR A 154 -3.74 -0.71 5.41
C TYR A 154 -3.93 0.76 5.02
N LEU A 155 -5.15 1.20 4.78
CA LEU A 155 -5.44 2.59 4.47
C LEU A 155 -5.15 3.53 5.66
N LEU A 156 -5.42 3.07 6.90
CA LEU A 156 -5.02 3.78 8.12
C LEU A 156 -3.49 3.84 8.27
N ALA A 157 -2.79 2.74 7.98
CA ALA A 157 -1.33 2.72 8.02
C ALA A 157 -0.72 3.61 6.94
N LEU A 158 -1.28 3.62 5.72
CA LEU A 158 -0.89 4.54 4.65
C LEU A 158 -1.05 6.00 5.08
N THR A 159 -2.17 6.33 5.76
CA THR A 159 -2.40 7.67 6.31
C THR A 159 -1.31 8.03 7.32
N GLU A 160 -0.96 7.11 8.23
CA GLU A 160 0.11 7.33 9.21
C GLU A 160 1.48 7.51 8.54
N MET A 161 1.79 6.75 7.50
CA MET A 161 3.05 6.93 6.75
C MET A 161 3.17 8.35 6.20
N VAL A 162 2.10 8.90 5.64
CA VAL A 162 2.08 10.27 5.12
C VAL A 162 2.16 11.31 6.25
N GLU A 163 1.44 11.11 7.34
CA GLU A 163 1.51 11.98 8.53
C GLU A 163 2.93 12.07 9.10
N ARG A 164 3.63 10.92 9.11
CA ARG A 164 5.02 10.81 9.60
C ARG A 164 6.07 11.19 8.57
N GLN A 165 5.66 11.64 7.38
CA GLN A 165 6.55 11.99 6.27
C GLN A 165 7.48 10.84 5.83
N LEU A 166 7.03 9.59 5.98
CA LEU A 166 7.75 8.40 5.51
C LEU A 166 7.52 8.15 4.01
N ALA A 167 6.48 8.74 3.45
CA ALA A 167 6.16 8.69 2.03
C ALA A 167 5.46 9.99 1.62
N ASP A 168 5.80 10.49 0.43
CA ASP A 168 5.20 11.70 -0.14
C ASP A 168 4.04 11.35 -1.08
N GLN A 169 2.92 12.05 -0.92
CA GLN A 169 1.94 12.16 -1.98
C GLN A 169 2.45 13.13 -3.05
N PRO A 170 2.23 12.91 -4.34
CA PRO A 170 1.39 11.87 -5.01
C PRO A 170 2.16 10.61 -5.42
N GLN A 171 3.31 10.34 -4.80
CA GLN A 171 4.24 9.29 -5.22
C GLN A 171 3.93 7.90 -4.64
N LEU A 172 2.79 7.73 -4.00
CA LEU A 172 2.37 6.44 -3.43
C LEU A 172 1.89 5.49 -4.54
N ARG A 173 2.84 5.11 -5.42
CA ARG A 173 2.58 4.15 -6.49
C ARG A 173 2.63 2.74 -5.93
N SER A 174 1.70 1.90 -6.36
CA SER A 174 1.52 0.56 -5.80
C SER A 174 1.16 -0.48 -6.88
N SER A 175 1.18 -1.74 -6.46
CA SER A 175 0.45 -2.80 -7.18
C SER A 175 -1.07 -2.57 -7.08
N TRP A 176 -1.82 -3.38 -7.82
CA TRP A 176 -3.29 -3.36 -7.77
C TRP A 176 -3.85 -3.63 -6.35
N ALA A 177 -3.08 -4.30 -5.50
CA ALA A 177 -3.46 -4.60 -4.11
C ALA A 177 -3.02 -3.52 -3.11
N GLY A 178 -2.37 -2.44 -3.56
CA GLY A 178 -1.87 -1.40 -2.68
C GLY A 178 -0.49 -1.67 -2.07
N ALA A 179 0.23 -2.70 -2.53
CA ALA A 179 1.58 -3.00 -2.07
C ALA A 179 2.60 -2.00 -2.65
N LEU A 180 3.52 -1.53 -1.80
CA LEU A 180 4.41 -0.40 -2.07
C LEU A 180 5.85 -0.82 -2.36
N GLY A 181 6.48 -0.05 -3.25
CA GLY A 181 7.92 -0.12 -3.51
C GLY A 181 8.39 -1.45 -4.09
N GLN A 182 9.70 -1.63 -4.12
CA GLN A 182 10.31 -2.83 -4.71
C GLN A 182 10.06 -4.12 -3.91
N PRO A 183 9.98 -4.10 -2.56
CA PRO A 183 9.68 -5.30 -1.78
C PRO A 183 8.18 -5.65 -1.75
N GLN A 184 7.30 -4.86 -2.34
CA GLN A 184 5.86 -5.06 -2.40
C GLN A 184 5.22 -5.28 -1.01
N PHE A 185 5.66 -4.47 -0.03
CA PHE A 185 5.08 -4.51 1.31
C PHE A 185 3.77 -3.71 1.36
N MET A 186 2.85 -4.22 2.15
CA MET A 186 1.63 -3.47 2.49
C MET A 186 1.98 -2.35 3.48
N PRO A 187 1.27 -1.23 3.41
CA PRO A 187 1.41 -0.15 4.38
C PRO A 187 1.24 -0.58 5.82
#